data_2370067277d1f80755ab58dde468855e
#
_entry.id   2370067277d1f80755ab58dde468855e
#
_cell.length_a   1.000
_cell.length_b   1.000
_cell.length_c   1.000
_cell.angle_alpha   90.00
_cell.angle_beta   90.00
_cell.angle_gamma   90.00
#
_symmetry.space_group_name_H-M   'P 1'
#
loop_
_entity.id
_entity.type
_entity.pdbx_description
1 polymer ?
#
loop_
_entity_poly.entity_id
_entity_poly.type
_entity_poly.pdbx_seq_one_letter_code
_entity_poly.pdbx_strand_id
1 'polypeptide(L)'
;MTKFLSMQTSPLKHWALLGYLVLVWGFAFALIAVALESLHPTFIVWCRLWMGAAVMWCVWRWRGRPWSLGAVWWPRLVLLSVAGNIIPFSLIAWAELSVPSAEVGILMALMPIATLLLAHWLLEHEPLTWVRFCGVLMGFAGVGLLVGEDLFQSGTQGQLPGQLATLLATVSYAFNGVYAKRIPDADPVALSLGTLFVGGLMLAIPAYLLQSTGAGFAFSAEAVSVLLLLGVMGTGLATWAFFVVVSERGPGFLSTINYMIPAVAFLAGTVFLSEPWGWQHLVALLLILVGVWLIQVRDARVGPSQADPS
;
A
#
# COMPACT_ATOMS: atom_id res chain seq x y z
N MET A 1 -27.34 -5.01 24.85
CA MET A 1 -26.59 -5.81 25.84
C MET A 1 -26.23 -7.14 25.17
N THR A 2 -25.16 -7.25 24.48
CA THR A 2 -24.68 -8.47 23.82
C THR A 2 -23.23 -8.67 24.22
N LYS A 3 -23.04 -9.67 25.08
CA LYS A 3 -21.74 -10.26 25.43
C LYS A 3 -21.01 -10.65 24.12
N PHE A 4 -20.20 -9.80 23.56
CA PHE A 4 -19.14 -10.26 22.70
C PHE A 4 -18.14 -10.98 23.60
N LEU A 5 -18.13 -12.29 23.45
CA LEU A 5 -17.16 -13.21 24.01
C LEU A 5 -15.80 -12.54 23.98
N SER A 6 -15.23 -12.31 25.15
CA SER A 6 -13.81 -12.10 25.34
C SER A 6 -13.09 -13.41 24.98
N MET A 7 -13.05 -13.75 23.69
CA MET A 7 -11.96 -14.56 23.21
C MET A 7 -10.71 -13.72 23.47
N GLN A 8 -9.95 -14.09 24.48
CA GLN A 8 -8.55 -13.68 24.60
C GLN A 8 -7.90 -14.10 23.30
N THR A 9 -7.94 -13.19 22.31
CA THR A 9 -7.31 -13.43 21.01
C THR A 9 -5.82 -13.57 21.28
N SER A 10 -5.30 -14.78 21.07
CA SER A 10 -3.92 -15.09 21.42
C SER A 10 -2.99 -14.09 20.71
N PRO A 11 -1.96 -13.59 21.38
CA PRO A 11 -0.95 -12.71 20.72
C PRO A 11 -0.46 -13.31 19.41
N LEU A 12 -0.39 -14.61 19.30
CA LEU A 12 0.02 -15.36 18.10
C LEU A 12 -0.87 -15.08 16.88
N LYS A 13 -2.18 -14.94 17.03
CA LYS A 13 -3.11 -14.59 15.93
C LYS A 13 -2.71 -13.27 15.26
N HIS A 14 -2.43 -12.24 16.06
CA HIS A 14 -2.10 -10.90 15.52
C HIS A 14 -0.73 -10.88 14.84
N TRP A 15 0.26 -11.58 15.41
CA TRP A 15 1.56 -11.74 14.77
C TRP A 15 1.47 -12.55 13.48
N ALA A 16 0.61 -13.58 13.43
CA ALA A 16 0.37 -14.34 12.20
C ALA A 16 -0.30 -13.49 11.11
N LEU A 17 -1.32 -12.66 11.45
CA LEU A 17 -1.94 -11.74 10.51
C LEU A 17 -0.97 -10.65 10.04
N LEU A 18 -0.15 -10.13 10.93
CA LEU A 18 0.89 -9.16 10.57
C LEU A 18 1.94 -9.77 9.65
N GLY A 19 2.43 -10.97 9.96
CA GLY A 19 3.34 -11.72 9.09
C GLY A 19 2.74 -12.02 7.72
N TYR A 20 1.45 -12.39 7.68
CA TYR A 20 0.71 -12.56 6.44
C TYR A 20 0.71 -11.26 5.61
N LEU A 21 0.37 -10.12 6.21
CA LEU A 21 0.37 -8.81 5.51
C LEU A 21 1.76 -8.45 4.97
N VAL A 22 2.79 -8.66 5.78
CA VAL A 22 4.18 -8.40 5.36
C VAL A 22 4.56 -9.25 4.16
N LEU A 23 4.24 -10.54 4.18
CA LEU A 23 4.56 -11.45 3.08
C LEU A 23 3.77 -11.08 1.81
N VAL A 24 2.44 -10.97 1.89
CA VAL A 24 1.63 -10.75 0.67
C VAL A 24 1.87 -9.37 0.05
N TRP A 25 2.15 -8.35 0.84
CA TRP A 25 2.44 -7.02 0.31
C TRP A 25 3.92 -6.87 -0.09
N GLY A 26 4.84 -7.52 0.61
CA GLY A 26 6.25 -7.53 0.21
C GLY A 26 6.46 -8.29 -1.11
N PHE A 27 5.83 -9.45 -1.28
CA PHE A 27 5.88 -10.20 -2.54
C PHE A 27 5.04 -9.59 -3.66
N ALA A 28 4.12 -8.66 -3.36
CA ALA A 28 3.22 -8.09 -4.37
C ALA A 28 3.98 -7.41 -5.51
N PHE A 29 5.11 -6.76 -5.24
CA PHE A 29 5.96 -6.13 -6.25
C PHE A 29 6.54 -7.18 -7.21
N ALA A 30 7.19 -8.23 -6.70
CA ALA A 30 7.70 -9.32 -7.52
C ALA A 30 6.58 -10.02 -8.32
N LEU A 31 5.40 -10.20 -7.75
CA LEU A 31 4.25 -10.78 -8.46
C LEU A 31 3.73 -9.85 -9.56
N ILE A 32 3.76 -8.53 -9.36
CA ILE A 32 3.39 -7.56 -10.41
C ILE A 32 4.40 -7.67 -11.55
N ALA A 33 5.72 -7.71 -11.28
CA ALA A 33 6.74 -7.85 -12.30
C ALA A 33 6.52 -9.11 -13.16
N VAL A 34 6.23 -10.26 -12.54
CA VAL A 34 5.89 -11.49 -13.28
C VAL A 34 4.60 -11.33 -14.11
N ALA A 35 3.57 -10.68 -13.57
CA ALA A 35 2.33 -10.46 -14.31
C ALA A 35 2.52 -9.55 -15.54
N LEU A 36 3.44 -8.58 -15.46
CA LEU A 36 3.74 -7.63 -16.53
C LEU A 36 4.40 -8.28 -17.77
N GLU A 37 4.96 -9.49 -17.64
CA GLU A 37 5.49 -10.23 -18.78
C GLU A 37 4.43 -10.54 -19.85
N SER A 38 3.16 -10.64 -19.44
CA SER A 38 2.07 -11.04 -20.35
C SER A 38 0.81 -10.16 -20.25
N LEU A 39 0.73 -9.27 -19.26
CA LEU A 39 -0.48 -8.49 -18.98
C LEU A 39 -0.18 -6.99 -18.96
N HIS A 40 -1.13 -6.21 -19.46
CA HIS A 40 -1.03 -4.75 -19.38
C HIS A 40 -1.21 -4.27 -17.91
N PRO A 41 -0.42 -3.29 -17.43
CA PRO A 41 -0.50 -2.76 -16.06
C PRO A 41 -1.93 -2.48 -15.59
N THR A 42 -2.72 -1.76 -16.40
CA THR A 42 -4.10 -1.40 -16.07
C THR A 42 -5.01 -2.62 -15.92
N PHE A 43 -4.78 -3.68 -16.70
CA PHE A 43 -5.54 -4.92 -16.61
C PHE A 43 -5.24 -5.69 -15.32
N ILE A 44 -3.96 -5.74 -14.91
CA ILE A 44 -3.55 -6.31 -13.62
C ILE A 44 -4.28 -5.62 -12.47
N VAL A 45 -4.28 -4.27 -12.47
CA VAL A 45 -4.97 -3.47 -11.45
C VAL A 45 -6.47 -3.74 -11.44
N TRP A 46 -7.11 -3.76 -12.61
CA TRP A 46 -8.52 -4.05 -12.75
C TRP A 46 -8.91 -5.43 -12.17
N CYS A 47 -8.16 -6.47 -12.51
CA CYS A 47 -8.34 -7.81 -11.95
C CYS A 47 -8.21 -7.82 -10.42
N ARG A 48 -7.19 -7.16 -9.88
CA ARG A 48 -6.98 -7.04 -8.43
C ARG A 48 -8.16 -6.40 -7.72
N LEU A 49 -8.71 -5.32 -8.30
CA LEU A 49 -9.84 -4.60 -7.70
C LEU A 49 -11.11 -5.47 -7.69
N TRP A 50 -11.43 -6.17 -8.78
CA TRP A 50 -12.59 -7.05 -8.83
C TRP A 50 -12.46 -8.27 -7.94
N MET A 51 -11.30 -8.94 -7.93
CA MET A 51 -11.06 -10.08 -7.04
C MET A 51 -11.10 -9.64 -5.57
N GLY A 52 -10.48 -8.49 -5.25
CA GLY A 52 -10.55 -7.90 -3.91
C GLY A 52 -11.98 -7.55 -3.50
N ALA A 53 -12.77 -6.93 -4.41
CA ALA A 53 -14.17 -6.64 -4.16
C ALA A 53 -15.00 -7.90 -3.93
N ALA A 54 -14.76 -8.97 -4.69
CA ALA A 54 -15.44 -10.26 -4.52
C ALA A 54 -15.15 -10.86 -3.14
N VAL A 55 -13.90 -10.85 -2.69
CA VAL A 55 -13.51 -11.31 -1.34
C VAL A 55 -14.20 -10.46 -0.26
N MET A 56 -14.14 -9.13 -0.38
CA MET A 56 -14.77 -8.23 0.59
C MET A 56 -16.30 -8.35 0.59
N TRP A 57 -16.90 -8.64 -0.56
CA TRP A 57 -18.33 -8.97 -0.65
C TRP A 57 -18.66 -10.26 0.12
N CYS A 58 -17.85 -11.33 -0.02
CA CYS A 58 -18.00 -12.55 0.75
C CYS A 58 -17.88 -12.28 2.26
N VAL A 59 -16.88 -11.49 2.67
CA VAL A 59 -16.70 -11.09 4.09
C VAL A 59 -17.91 -10.29 4.59
N TRP A 60 -18.41 -9.34 3.79
CA TRP A 60 -19.59 -8.55 4.14
C TRP A 60 -20.83 -9.44 4.28
N ARG A 61 -21.08 -10.38 3.36
CA ARG A 61 -22.19 -11.32 3.42
C ARG A 61 -22.09 -12.24 4.64
N TRP A 62 -20.89 -12.72 4.93
CA TRP A 62 -20.66 -13.58 6.11
C TRP A 62 -20.92 -12.86 7.43
N ARG A 63 -20.61 -11.56 7.52
CA ARG A 63 -20.91 -10.75 8.71
C ARG A 63 -22.40 -10.50 8.93
N GLY A 64 -23.24 -10.70 7.92
CA GLY A 64 -24.70 -10.52 8.03
C GLY A 64 -25.15 -9.08 8.32
N ARG A 65 -24.27 -8.08 8.14
CA ARG A 65 -24.60 -6.68 8.38
C ARG A 65 -25.30 -6.05 7.16
N PRO A 66 -26.28 -5.14 7.37
CA PRO A 66 -26.88 -4.41 6.27
C PRO A 66 -25.86 -3.51 5.60
N TRP A 67 -26.10 -3.17 4.32
CA TRP A 67 -25.32 -2.15 3.63
C TRP A 67 -25.53 -0.78 4.28
N SER A 68 -24.45 -0.15 4.76
CA SER A 68 -24.50 1.07 5.56
C SER A 68 -24.21 2.35 4.78
N LEU A 69 -23.72 2.23 3.53
CA LEU A 69 -23.31 3.39 2.75
C LEU A 69 -24.43 3.81 1.80
N GLY A 70 -25.05 4.97 2.07
CA GLY A 70 -26.07 5.58 1.20
C GLY A 70 -25.44 6.38 0.05
N ALA A 71 -26.31 7.01 -0.77
CA ALA A 71 -25.89 7.77 -1.95
C ALA A 71 -24.90 8.91 -1.64
N VAL A 72 -24.95 9.48 -0.46
CA VAL A 72 -24.05 10.56 0.01
C VAL A 72 -22.57 10.11 0.09
N TRP A 73 -22.31 8.78 0.08
CA TRP A 73 -20.96 8.23 0.12
C TRP A 73 -20.28 8.15 -1.25
N TRP A 74 -21.02 8.21 -2.36
CA TRP A 74 -20.44 8.05 -3.69
C TRP A 74 -19.25 8.95 -3.99
N PRO A 75 -19.27 10.27 -3.72
CA PRO A 75 -18.11 11.12 -3.96
C PRO A 75 -16.89 10.70 -3.12
N ARG A 76 -17.11 10.26 -1.87
CA ARG A 76 -16.05 9.78 -0.98
C ARG A 76 -15.48 8.44 -1.47
N LEU A 77 -16.35 7.53 -1.90
CA LEU A 77 -15.93 6.25 -2.48
C LEU A 77 -15.11 6.44 -3.75
N VAL A 78 -15.51 7.36 -4.63
CA VAL A 78 -14.73 7.70 -5.83
C VAL A 78 -13.37 8.26 -5.44
N LEU A 79 -13.30 9.24 -4.54
CA LEU A 79 -12.05 9.85 -4.14
C LEU A 79 -11.10 8.84 -3.45
N LEU A 80 -11.62 8.04 -2.52
CA LEU A 80 -10.85 6.98 -1.85
C LEU A 80 -10.41 5.89 -2.83
N SER A 81 -11.25 5.53 -3.79
CA SER A 81 -10.91 4.56 -4.84
C SER A 81 -9.80 5.07 -5.74
N VAL A 82 -9.90 6.33 -6.18
CA VAL A 82 -8.89 6.96 -7.04
C VAL A 82 -7.57 7.11 -6.30
N ALA A 83 -7.58 7.69 -5.10
CA ALA A 83 -6.38 7.99 -4.35
C ALA A 83 -5.76 6.76 -3.64
N GLY A 84 -6.58 5.80 -3.23
CA GLY A 84 -6.13 4.63 -2.47
C GLY A 84 -5.93 3.35 -3.29
N ASN A 85 -6.46 3.30 -4.51
CA ASN A 85 -6.39 2.09 -5.33
C ASN A 85 -5.94 2.40 -6.76
N ILE A 86 -6.73 3.20 -7.54
CA ILE A 86 -6.49 3.37 -8.97
C ILE A 86 -5.13 4.01 -9.23
N ILE A 87 -4.88 5.20 -8.69
CA ILE A 87 -3.62 5.92 -8.92
C ILE A 87 -2.43 5.10 -8.41
N PRO A 88 -2.35 4.69 -7.13
CA PRO A 88 -1.14 4.05 -6.65
C PRO A 88 -0.90 2.69 -7.30
N PHE A 89 -1.92 1.85 -7.49
CA PHE A 89 -1.73 0.55 -8.12
C PHE A 89 -1.29 0.68 -9.59
N SER A 90 -1.88 1.64 -10.34
CA SER A 90 -1.52 1.86 -11.73
C SER A 90 -0.12 2.44 -11.88
N LEU A 91 0.27 3.38 -11.01
CA LEU A 91 1.61 3.96 -11.03
C LEU A 91 2.69 2.95 -10.64
N ILE A 92 2.44 2.09 -9.64
CA ILE A 92 3.35 1.01 -9.26
C ILE A 92 3.50 0.02 -10.42
N ALA A 93 2.41 -0.50 -10.97
CA ALA A 93 2.47 -1.45 -12.08
C ALA A 93 3.11 -0.83 -13.35
N TRP A 94 2.90 0.46 -13.59
CA TRP A 94 3.57 1.16 -14.68
C TRP A 94 5.06 1.40 -14.41
N ALA A 95 5.44 1.73 -13.19
CA ALA A 95 6.83 1.93 -12.79
C ALA A 95 7.66 0.64 -12.99
N GLU A 96 7.10 -0.51 -12.66
CA GLU A 96 7.77 -1.81 -12.80
C GLU A 96 7.99 -2.25 -14.26
N LEU A 97 7.48 -1.50 -15.25
CA LEU A 97 7.91 -1.69 -16.65
C LEU A 97 9.36 -1.26 -16.89
N SER A 98 9.93 -0.43 -16.03
CA SER A 98 11.29 0.13 -16.20
C SER A 98 12.14 0.09 -14.93
N VAL A 99 11.53 -0.04 -13.76
CA VAL A 99 12.21 -0.05 -12.45
C VAL A 99 12.09 -1.46 -11.84
N PRO A 100 13.19 -2.04 -11.35
CA PRO A 100 13.15 -3.32 -10.64
C PRO A 100 12.17 -3.33 -9.47
N SER A 101 11.46 -4.45 -9.27
CA SER A 101 10.45 -4.57 -8.20
C SER A 101 11.02 -4.37 -6.81
N ALA A 102 12.26 -4.80 -6.59
CA ALA A 102 13.02 -4.56 -5.35
C ALA A 102 13.17 -3.06 -5.05
N GLU A 103 13.50 -2.27 -6.05
CA GLU A 103 13.69 -0.82 -5.90
C GLU A 103 12.36 -0.10 -5.69
N VAL A 104 11.30 -0.48 -6.43
CA VAL A 104 9.94 0.03 -6.20
C VAL A 104 9.52 -0.21 -4.74
N GLY A 105 9.78 -1.40 -4.20
CA GLY A 105 9.52 -1.72 -2.80
C GLY A 105 10.29 -0.85 -1.80
N ILE A 106 11.56 -0.52 -2.10
CA ILE A 106 12.36 0.39 -1.27
C ILE A 106 11.79 1.82 -1.32
N LEU A 107 11.48 2.34 -2.50
CA LEU A 107 10.92 3.69 -2.66
C LEU A 107 9.56 3.83 -1.95
N MET A 108 8.73 2.79 -1.97
CA MET A 108 7.45 2.75 -1.25
C MET A 108 7.61 2.83 0.27
N ALA A 109 8.77 2.50 0.84
CA ALA A 109 9.05 2.68 2.26
C ALA A 109 9.01 4.15 2.72
N LEU A 110 9.03 5.10 1.78
CA LEU A 110 8.85 6.54 2.08
C LEU A 110 7.41 6.89 2.52
N MET A 111 6.45 5.99 2.38
CA MET A 111 5.02 6.26 2.65
C MET A 111 4.75 6.87 4.04
N PRO A 112 5.35 6.42 5.16
CA PRO A 112 5.14 7.06 6.47
C PRO A 112 5.65 8.51 6.52
N ILE A 113 6.73 8.81 5.81
CA ILE A 113 7.29 10.18 5.72
C ILE A 113 6.32 11.07 4.92
N ALA A 114 5.85 10.60 3.76
CA ALA A 114 4.85 11.32 2.99
C ALA A 114 3.55 11.54 3.78
N THR A 115 3.13 10.55 4.56
CA THR A 115 1.96 10.65 5.46
C THR A 115 2.16 11.71 6.53
N LEU A 116 3.34 11.74 7.17
CA LEU A 116 3.67 12.76 8.18
C LEU A 116 3.62 14.17 7.58
N LEU A 117 4.24 14.39 6.43
CA LEU A 117 4.26 15.69 5.76
C LEU A 117 2.86 16.15 5.38
N LEU A 118 2.06 15.29 4.78
CA LEU A 118 0.66 15.60 4.43
C LEU A 118 -0.21 15.81 5.68
N ALA A 119 -0.03 15.02 6.73
CA ALA A 119 -0.75 15.18 7.97
C ALA A 119 -0.43 16.52 8.66
N HIS A 120 0.85 16.91 8.65
CA HIS A 120 1.28 18.21 9.18
C HIS A 120 0.59 19.40 8.48
N TRP A 121 0.38 19.30 7.16
CA TRP A 121 -0.25 20.38 6.38
C TRP A 121 -1.77 20.32 6.37
N LEU A 122 -2.35 19.13 6.49
CA LEU A 122 -3.78 18.92 6.31
C LEU A 122 -4.54 18.66 7.61
N LEU A 123 -3.88 18.25 8.69
CA LEU A 123 -4.50 17.97 9.98
C LEU A 123 -4.00 18.96 11.03
N GLU A 124 -4.91 19.39 11.91
CA GLU A 124 -4.56 20.19 13.09
C GLU A 124 -3.80 19.31 14.10
N HIS A 125 -2.79 19.90 14.77
CA HIS A 125 -2.03 19.26 15.86
C HIS A 125 -1.06 18.11 15.48
N GLU A 126 -0.57 18.05 14.25
CA GLU A 126 0.53 17.16 13.85
C GLU A 126 1.84 17.94 13.68
N PRO A 127 2.61 18.24 14.76
CA PRO A 127 3.78 19.09 14.68
C PRO A 127 4.96 18.37 14.01
N LEU A 128 5.68 19.08 13.15
CA LEU A 128 6.95 18.64 12.61
C LEU A 128 8.07 18.99 13.60
N THR A 129 8.38 18.08 14.52
CA THR A 129 9.47 18.26 15.51
C THR A 129 10.85 18.09 14.85
N TRP A 130 11.90 18.58 15.51
CA TRP A 130 13.28 18.45 15.02
C TRP A 130 13.69 17.01 14.70
N VAL A 131 13.29 16.05 15.53
CA VAL A 131 13.57 14.61 15.32
C VAL A 131 12.84 14.09 14.08
N ARG A 132 11.56 14.47 13.91
CA ARG A 132 10.79 14.12 12.71
C ARG A 132 11.39 14.75 11.46
N PHE A 133 11.84 16.01 11.55
CA PHE A 133 12.53 16.67 10.44
C PHE A 133 13.82 15.96 10.03
N CYS A 134 14.67 15.56 11.00
CA CYS A 134 15.84 14.72 10.70
C CYS A 134 15.44 13.38 10.03
N GLY A 135 14.37 12.74 10.49
CA GLY A 135 13.85 11.52 9.87
C GLY A 135 13.42 11.74 8.42
N VAL A 136 12.76 12.85 8.13
CA VAL A 136 12.37 13.26 6.78
C VAL A 136 13.62 13.44 5.90
N LEU A 137 14.64 14.16 6.38
CA LEU A 137 15.88 14.36 5.63
C LEU A 137 16.60 13.05 5.32
N MET A 138 16.66 12.12 6.30
CA MET A 138 17.24 10.79 6.08
C MET A 138 16.49 9.99 5.02
N GLY A 139 15.16 10.00 5.05
CA GLY A 139 14.35 9.32 4.03
C GLY A 139 14.59 9.90 2.64
N PHE A 140 14.63 11.22 2.50
CA PHE A 140 14.93 11.87 1.23
C PHE A 140 16.38 11.61 0.78
N ALA A 141 17.34 11.53 1.69
CA ALA A 141 18.71 11.15 1.35
C ALA A 141 18.78 9.73 0.78
N GLY A 142 18.02 8.78 1.35
CA GLY A 142 17.91 7.42 0.81
C GLY A 142 17.30 7.39 -0.59
N VAL A 143 16.21 8.12 -0.82
CA VAL A 143 15.63 8.28 -2.17
C VAL A 143 16.60 8.95 -3.12
N GLY A 144 17.26 10.01 -2.68
CA GLY A 144 18.27 10.73 -3.48
C GLY A 144 19.43 9.86 -3.91
N LEU A 145 19.80 8.85 -3.10
CA LEU A 145 20.85 7.90 -3.44
C LEU A 145 20.43 6.97 -4.59
N LEU A 146 19.19 6.49 -4.62
CA LEU A 146 18.65 5.64 -5.69
C LEU A 146 18.40 6.45 -6.97
N VAL A 147 17.61 7.51 -6.87
CA VAL A 147 17.23 8.35 -8.02
C VAL A 147 18.43 9.13 -8.56
N GLY A 148 19.37 9.50 -7.70
CA GLY A 148 20.56 10.26 -8.08
C GLY A 148 21.49 9.49 -9.00
N GLU A 149 21.61 8.18 -8.83
CA GLU A 149 22.43 7.35 -9.70
C GLU A 149 21.94 7.44 -11.16
N ASP A 150 20.64 7.38 -11.37
CA ASP A 150 20.02 7.49 -12.69
C ASP A 150 20.13 8.89 -13.32
N LEU A 151 20.18 9.92 -12.47
CA LEU A 151 20.36 11.30 -12.93
C LEU A 151 21.78 11.59 -13.40
N PHE A 152 22.81 10.94 -12.82
CA PHE A 152 24.22 11.25 -13.09
C PHE A 152 24.90 10.24 -14.01
N GLN A 153 24.35 9.03 -14.17
CA GLN A 153 24.86 8.04 -15.10
C GLN A 153 24.13 8.12 -16.44
N SER A 154 24.79 8.58 -17.46
CA SER A 154 24.28 8.74 -18.84
C SER A 154 23.86 7.41 -19.52
N GLY A 155 23.73 6.32 -18.80
CA GLY A 155 23.46 4.97 -19.27
C GLY A 155 22.26 4.25 -18.67
N THR A 156 21.63 4.78 -17.62
CA THR A 156 20.42 4.20 -17.04
C THR A 156 19.21 4.59 -17.89
N GLN A 157 18.77 3.64 -18.71
CA GLN A 157 17.75 3.88 -19.71
C GLN A 157 16.36 4.06 -19.07
N GLY A 158 16.02 5.30 -18.72
CA GLY A 158 14.62 5.67 -18.53
C GLY A 158 13.95 5.22 -17.25
N GLN A 159 14.68 4.88 -16.18
CA GLN A 159 14.11 4.48 -14.89
C GLN A 159 13.51 5.66 -14.11
N LEU A 160 14.06 6.86 -14.28
CA LEU A 160 13.61 8.06 -13.56
C LEU A 160 12.07 8.30 -13.62
N PRO A 161 11.38 8.17 -14.76
CA PRO A 161 9.93 8.32 -14.80
C PRO A 161 9.21 7.28 -13.93
N GLY A 162 9.68 6.03 -13.91
CA GLY A 162 9.14 4.96 -13.07
C GLY A 162 9.38 5.22 -11.58
N GLN A 163 10.57 5.67 -11.20
CA GLN A 163 10.90 6.06 -9.82
C GLN A 163 10.01 7.22 -9.36
N LEU A 164 9.82 8.26 -10.18
CA LEU A 164 8.92 9.38 -9.89
C LEU A 164 7.46 8.92 -9.78
N ALA A 165 7.02 7.98 -10.63
CA ALA A 165 5.69 7.38 -10.53
C ALA A 165 5.51 6.62 -9.21
N THR A 166 6.51 5.87 -8.75
CA THR A 166 6.50 5.19 -7.46
C THR A 166 6.39 6.18 -6.29
N LEU A 167 7.15 7.28 -6.34
CA LEU A 167 7.05 8.34 -5.33
C LEU A 167 5.67 9.01 -5.34
N LEU A 168 5.09 9.24 -6.52
CA LEU A 168 3.72 9.77 -6.63
C LEU A 168 2.68 8.78 -6.10
N ALA A 169 2.85 7.47 -6.33
CA ALA A 169 2.03 6.42 -5.73
C ALA A 169 2.09 6.48 -4.20
N THR A 170 3.29 6.67 -3.64
CA THR A 170 3.52 6.84 -2.20
C THR A 170 2.75 8.04 -1.64
N VAL A 171 2.81 9.19 -2.33
CA VAL A 171 2.05 10.40 -1.94
C VAL A 171 0.54 10.17 -2.05
N SER A 172 0.08 9.46 -3.07
CA SER A 172 -1.34 9.13 -3.26
C SER A 172 -1.88 8.26 -2.12
N TYR A 173 -1.14 7.23 -1.70
CA TYR A 173 -1.48 6.43 -0.51
C TYR A 173 -1.49 7.26 0.77
N ALA A 174 -0.50 8.12 0.95
CA ALA A 174 -0.41 9.00 2.10
C ALA A 174 -1.62 9.96 2.16
N PHE A 175 -1.99 10.55 1.03
CA PHE A 175 -3.19 11.38 0.92
C PHE A 175 -4.46 10.59 1.26
N ASN A 176 -4.62 9.39 0.72
CA ASN A 176 -5.75 8.52 1.02
C ASN A 176 -5.85 8.23 2.53
N GLY A 177 -4.74 7.91 3.18
CA GLY A 177 -4.69 7.66 4.63
C GLY A 177 -5.06 8.89 5.47
N VAL A 178 -4.56 10.07 5.09
CA VAL A 178 -4.89 11.34 5.78
C VAL A 178 -6.35 11.73 5.53
N TYR A 179 -6.84 11.60 4.30
CA TYR A 179 -8.24 11.88 3.96
C TYR A 179 -9.20 10.93 4.69
N ALA A 180 -8.85 9.65 4.82
CA ALA A 180 -9.66 8.67 5.55
C ALA A 180 -9.88 9.04 7.02
N LYS A 181 -8.96 9.79 7.67
CA LYS A 181 -9.15 10.33 9.02
C LYS A 181 -10.17 11.47 9.10
N ARG A 182 -10.52 12.09 7.97
CA ARG A 182 -11.45 13.24 7.90
C ARG A 182 -12.88 12.85 7.57
N ILE A 183 -13.10 11.62 7.11
CA ILE A 183 -14.46 11.17 6.79
C ILE A 183 -15.16 10.64 8.05
N PRO A 184 -16.51 10.70 8.08
CA PRO A 184 -17.28 10.12 9.19
C PRO A 184 -17.01 8.63 9.36
N ASP A 185 -17.22 8.12 10.58
CA ASP A 185 -17.12 6.70 10.85
C ASP A 185 -18.01 5.88 9.91
N ALA A 186 -17.41 4.90 9.28
CA ALA A 186 -18.06 3.98 8.37
C ALA A 186 -17.66 2.54 8.71
N ASP A 187 -18.52 1.57 8.36
CA ASP A 187 -18.12 0.16 8.45
C ASP A 187 -16.93 -0.07 7.50
N PRO A 188 -15.75 -0.48 8.02
CA PRO A 188 -14.54 -0.60 7.20
C PRO A 188 -14.70 -1.63 6.07
N VAL A 189 -15.52 -2.67 6.26
CA VAL A 189 -15.78 -3.70 5.24
C VAL A 189 -16.63 -3.11 4.13
N ALA A 190 -17.69 -2.35 4.45
CA ALA A 190 -18.52 -1.68 3.46
C ALA A 190 -17.72 -0.63 2.68
N LEU A 191 -16.87 0.15 3.38
CA LEU A 191 -16.02 1.15 2.75
C LEU A 191 -15.02 0.51 1.77
N SER A 192 -14.35 -0.58 2.17
CA SER A 192 -13.40 -1.28 1.31
C SER A 192 -14.08 -1.95 0.13
N LEU A 193 -15.21 -2.63 0.36
CA LEU A 193 -16.01 -3.19 -0.73
C LEU A 193 -16.41 -2.08 -1.73
N GLY A 194 -16.92 -0.96 -1.22
CA GLY A 194 -17.33 0.18 -2.05
C GLY A 194 -16.19 0.75 -2.87
N THR A 195 -15.02 1.00 -2.26
CA THR A 195 -13.86 1.58 -2.96
C THR A 195 -13.27 0.63 -4.01
N LEU A 196 -13.15 -0.67 -3.70
CA LEU A 196 -12.66 -1.66 -4.65
C LEU A 196 -13.63 -1.85 -5.82
N PHE A 197 -14.93 -1.90 -5.55
CA PHE A 197 -15.97 -2.03 -6.56
C PHE A 197 -16.01 -0.81 -7.49
N VAL A 198 -16.01 0.41 -6.95
CA VAL A 198 -15.98 1.66 -7.72
C VAL A 198 -14.74 1.72 -8.60
N GLY A 199 -13.56 1.37 -8.06
CA GLY A 199 -12.32 1.34 -8.83
C GLY A 199 -12.34 0.32 -9.96
N GLY A 200 -12.90 -0.86 -9.70
CA GLY A 200 -13.10 -1.89 -10.71
C GLY A 200 -14.03 -1.44 -11.85
N LEU A 201 -15.11 -0.72 -11.53
CA LEU A 201 -15.98 -0.11 -12.54
C LEU A 201 -15.28 0.97 -13.36
N MET A 202 -14.54 1.87 -12.71
CA MET A 202 -13.85 2.97 -13.37
C MET A 202 -12.76 2.47 -14.34
N LEU A 203 -12.06 1.39 -14.00
CA LEU A 203 -11.00 0.82 -14.84
C LEU A 203 -11.50 -0.19 -15.88
N ALA A 204 -12.78 -0.57 -15.90
CA ALA A 204 -13.28 -1.63 -16.77
C ALA A 204 -12.99 -1.38 -18.26
N ILE A 205 -13.36 -0.20 -18.76
CA ILE A 205 -13.15 0.15 -20.17
C ILE A 205 -11.65 0.31 -20.51
N PRO A 206 -10.86 1.14 -19.80
CA PRO A 206 -9.45 1.28 -20.13
C PRO A 206 -8.67 -0.04 -19.99
N ALA A 207 -8.98 -0.87 -19.00
CA ALA A 207 -8.34 -2.17 -18.83
C ALA A 207 -8.60 -3.10 -20.01
N TYR A 208 -9.86 -3.19 -20.46
CA TYR A 208 -10.23 -4.00 -21.63
C TYR A 208 -9.54 -3.50 -22.91
N LEU A 209 -9.61 -2.20 -23.19
CA LEU A 209 -9.05 -1.63 -24.40
C LEU A 209 -7.52 -1.80 -24.47
N LEU A 210 -6.83 -1.45 -23.39
CA LEU A 210 -5.36 -1.52 -23.37
C LEU A 210 -4.84 -2.96 -23.41
N GLN A 211 -5.54 -3.91 -22.79
CA GLN A 211 -5.17 -5.31 -22.87
C GLN A 211 -5.42 -5.87 -24.27
N SER A 212 -6.56 -5.54 -24.89
CA SER A 212 -6.94 -6.06 -26.23
C SER A 212 -6.06 -5.55 -27.35
N THR A 213 -5.56 -4.31 -27.26
CA THR A 213 -4.67 -3.70 -28.25
C THR A 213 -3.19 -4.04 -28.05
N GLY A 214 -2.81 -4.53 -26.86
CA GLY A 214 -1.46 -4.92 -26.48
C GLY A 214 -1.25 -6.43 -26.55
N ALA A 215 -1.12 -7.07 -25.38
CA ALA A 215 -0.80 -8.50 -25.26
C ALA A 215 -1.96 -9.46 -25.65
N GLY A 216 -3.19 -8.96 -25.84
CA GLY A 216 -4.38 -9.80 -26.06
C GLY A 216 -4.83 -10.53 -24.78
N PHE A 217 -5.68 -11.55 -24.95
CA PHE A 217 -6.29 -12.31 -23.83
C PHE A 217 -5.80 -13.76 -23.73
N ALA A 218 -4.60 -14.05 -24.24
CA ALA A 218 -4.00 -15.37 -24.08
C ALA A 218 -3.28 -15.46 -22.72
N PHE A 219 -4.01 -15.92 -21.70
CA PHE A 219 -3.47 -16.03 -20.34
C PHE A 219 -2.76 -17.36 -20.13
N SER A 220 -1.51 -17.32 -19.67
CA SER A 220 -0.81 -18.49 -19.14
C SER A 220 -1.38 -18.91 -17.78
N ALA A 221 -1.21 -20.18 -17.39
CA ALA A 221 -1.57 -20.64 -16.06
C ALA A 221 -0.82 -19.87 -14.96
N GLU A 222 0.40 -19.44 -15.25
CA GLU A 222 1.23 -18.61 -14.39
C GLU A 222 0.60 -17.22 -14.17
N ALA A 223 0.23 -16.50 -15.25
CA ALA A 223 -0.44 -15.20 -15.17
C ALA A 223 -1.73 -15.28 -14.36
N VAL A 224 -2.55 -16.32 -14.56
CA VAL A 224 -3.78 -16.54 -13.78
C VAL A 224 -3.45 -16.76 -12.30
N SER A 225 -2.45 -17.59 -12.00
CA SER A 225 -2.04 -17.86 -10.61
C SER A 225 -1.55 -16.61 -9.90
N VAL A 226 -0.73 -15.80 -10.59
CA VAL A 226 -0.23 -14.52 -10.05
C VAL A 226 -1.37 -13.52 -9.82
N LEU A 227 -2.32 -13.41 -10.77
CA LEU A 227 -3.50 -12.56 -10.59
C LEU A 227 -4.35 -12.99 -9.38
N LEU A 228 -4.53 -14.30 -9.17
CA LEU A 228 -5.24 -14.82 -8.00
C LEU A 228 -4.50 -14.47 -6.70
N LEU A 229 -3.18 -14.65 -6.67
CA LEU A 229 -2.37 -14.26 -5.51
C LEU A 229 -2.48 -12.75 -5.23
N LEU A 230 -2.33 -11.91 -6.25
CA LEU A 230 -2.43 -10.45 -6.10
C LEU A 230 -3.83 -9.99 -5.72
N GLY A 231 -4.87 -10.51 -6.38
CA GLY A 231 -6.25 -10.06 -6.19
C GLY A 231 -6.88 -10.63 -4.93
N VAL A 232 -6.83 -11.94 -4.73
CA VAL A 232 -7.47 -12.61 -3.59
C VAL A 232 -6.64 -12.43 -2.33
N MET A 233 -5.37 -12.84 -2.37
CA MET A 233 -4.50 -12.80 -1.19
C MET A 233 -4.01 -11.37 -0.91
N GLY A 234 -3.34 -10.72 -1.88
CA GLY A 234 -2.69 -9.44 -1.70
C GLY A 234 -3.64 -8.24 -1.65
N THR A 235 -4.88 -8.35 -2.14
CA THR A 235 -5.87 -7.25 -2.10
C THR A 235 -7.03 -7.60 -1.17
N GLY A 236 -7.80 -8.64 -1.46
CA GLY A 236 -9.01 -8.96 -0.72
C GLY A 236 -8.78 -9.40 0.73
N LEU A 237 -8.11 -10.54 0.92
CA LEU A 237 -7.82 -11.08 2.25
C LEU A 237 -6.86 -10.19 3.04
N ALA A 238 -5.91 -9.54 2.37
CA ALA A 238 -5.02 -8.59 3.02
C ALA A 238 -5.79 -7.38 3.57
N THR A 239 -6.74 -6.84 2.82
CA THR A 239 -7.61 -5.76 3.31
C THR A 239 -8.42 -6.21 4.54
N TRP A 240 -8.98 -7.41 4.52
CA TRP A 240 -9.68 -7.97 5.69
C TRP A 240 -8.73 -8.11 6.89
N ALA A 241 -7.55 -8.72 6.70
CA ALA A 241 -6.55 -8.90 7.77
C ALA A 241 -6.08 -7.55 8.34
N PHE A 242 -5.85 -6.56 7.49
CA PHE A 242 -5.51 -5.18 7.87
C PHE A 242 -6.55 -4.61 8.85
N PHE A 243 -7.85 -4.70 8.52
CA PHE A 243 -8.88 -4.18 9.41
C PHE A 243 -9.00 -4.96 10.71
N VAL A 244 -8.80 -6.27 10.71
CA VAL A 244 -8.75 -7.07 11.93
C VAL A 244 -7.62 -6.58 12.84
N VAL A 245 -6.42 -6.42 12.29
CA VAL A 245 -5.25 -5.96 13.07
C VAL A 245 -5.47 -4.54 13.61
N VAL A 246 -5.95 -3.60 12.77
CA VAL A 246 -6.19 -2.22 13.18
C VAL A 246 -7.25 -2.15 14.28
N SER A 247 -8.35 -2.90 14.14
CA SER A 247 -9.45 -2.84 15.10
C SER A 247 -9.12 -3.51 16.45
N GLU A 248 -8.31 -4.59 16.45
CA GLU A 248 -8.00 -5.35 17.64
C GLU A 248 -6.70 -4.90 18.36
N ARG A 249 -5.71 -4.35 17.61
CA ARG A 249 -4.39 -3.98 18.15
C ARG A 249 -4.01 -2.52 17.92
N GLY A 250 -4.80 -1.82 17.13
CA GLY A 250 -4.59 -0.42 16.80
C GLY A 250 -3.54 -0.17 15.71
N PRO A 251 -3.47 1.09 15.21
CA PRO A 251 -2.60 1.45 14.11
C PRO A 251 -1.10 1.40 14.46
N GLY A 252 -0.73 1.60 15.74
CA GLY A 252 0.66 1.53 16.18
C GLY A 252 1.28 0.14 15.99
N PHE A 253 0.55 -0.95 16.33
CA PHE A 253 1.01 -2.31 16.08
C PHE A 253 1.12 -2.59 14.57
N LEU A 254 0.13 -2.16 13.79
CA LEU A 254 0.16 -2.33 12.34
C LEU A 254 1.33 -1.60 11.68
N SER A 255 1.76 -0.44 12.19
CA SER A 255 2.84 0.34 11.59
C SER A 255 4.18 -0.42 11.48
N THR A 256 4.34 -1.53 12.22
CA THR A 256 5.48 -2.44 12.11
C THR A 256 5.69 -2.99 10.69
N ILE A 257 4.60 -3.15 9.91
CA ILE A 257 4.71 -3.61 8.51
C ILE A 257 5.55 -2.67 7.64
N ASN A 258 5.58 -1.38 7.95
CA ASN A 258 6.31 -0.37 7.18
C ASN A 258 7.84 -0.61 7.16
N TYR A 259 8.36 -1.34 8.16
CA TYR A 259 9.76 -1.73 8.21
C TYR A 259 10.04 -3.07 7.52
N MET A 260 9.06 -3.98 7.57
CA MET A 260 9.25 -5.35 7.11
C MET A 260 8.93 -5.50 5.62
N ILE A 261 7.92 -4.81 5.11
CA ILE A 261 7.50 -4.90 3.70
C ILE A 261 8.64 -4.56 2.74
N PRO A 262 9.39 -3.44 2.90
CA PRO A 262 10.48 -3.11 1.98
C PRO A 262 11.63 -4.12 2.00
N ALA A 263 11.94 -4.68 3.17
CA ALA A 263 12.94 -5.73 3.27
C ALA A 263 12.50 -7.02 2.55
N VAL A 264 11.23 -7.42 2.70
CA VAL A 264 10.67 -8.57 1.97
C VAL A 264 10.61 -8.29 0.48
N ALA A 265 10.21 -7.08 0.06
CA ALA A 265 10.17 -6.69 -1.36
C ALA A 265 11.56 -6.75 -1.99
N PHE A 266 12.58 -6.20 -1.30
CA PHE A 266 13.97 -6.28 -1.74
C PHE A 266 14.43 -7.74 -1.89
N LEU A 267 14.19 -8.58 -0.89
CA LEU A 267 14.53 -10.00 -0.96
C LEU A 267 13.75 -10.73 -2.05
N ALA A 268 12.48 -10.41 -2.22
CA ALA A 268 11.64 -11.03 -3.26
C ALA A 268 12.19 -10.73 -4.67
N GLY A 269 12.47 -9.48 -5.00
CA GLY A 269 13.03 -9.12 -6.29
C GLY A 269 14.43 -9.69 -6.52
N THR A 270 15.32 -9.56 -5.54
CA THR A 270 16.73 -9.99 -5.71
C THR A 270 16.90 -11.50 -5.72
N VAL A 271 16.18 -12.25 -4.85
CA VAL A 271 16.36 -13.70 -4.70
C VAL A 271 15.49 -14.49 -5.68
N PHE A 272 14.22 -14.12 -5.86
CA PHE A 272 13.29 -14.90 -6.69
C PHE A 272 13.27 -14.46 -8.15
N LEU A 273 13.48 -13.16 -8.43
CA LEU A 273 13.54 -12.64 -9.80
C LEU A 273 14.97 -12.42 -10.28
N SER A 274 15.99 -12.66 -9.44
CA SER A 274 17.40 -12.42 -9.77
C SER A 274 17.67 -10.99 -10.25
N GLU A 275 16.91 -10.02 -9.72
CA GLU A 275 17.08 -8.61 -10.07
C GLU A 275 18.47 -8.11 -9.65
N PRO A 276 19.13 -7.31 -10.48
CA PRO A 276 20.44 -6.73 -10.14
C PRO A 276 20.30 -5.77 -8.97
N TRP A 277 21.24 -5.84 -8.04
CA TRP A 277 21.30 -4.94 -6.90
C TRP A 277 22.75 -4.52 -6.59
N GLY A 278 22.90 -3.37 -6.00
CA GLY A 278 24.18 -2.86 -5.53
C GLY A 278 24.10 -2.41 -4.06
N TRP A 279 25.22 -2.03 -3.49
CA TRP A 279 25.31 -1.55 -2.10
C TRP A 279 24.43 -0.31 -1.83
N GLN A 280 24.21 0.50 -2.88
CA GLN A 280 23.35 1.70 -2.82
C GLN A 280 21.91 1.37 -2.43
N HIS A 281 21.36 0.22 -2.88
CA HIS A 281 20.02 -0.22 -2.50
C HIS A 281 19.94 -0.53 -1.01
N LEU A 282 20.98 -1.18 -0.43
CA LEU A 282 21.01 -1.47 1.01
C LEU A 282 21.16 -0.19 1.83
N VAL A 283 22.01 0.74 1.41
CA VAL A 283 22.18 2.01 2.12
C VAL A 283 20.93 2.85 2.03
N ALA A 284 20.29 2.94 0.86
CA ALA A 284 19.03 3.64 0.68
C ALA A 284 17.93 3.06 1.57
N LEU A 285 17.78 1.73 1.57
CA LEU A 285 16.83 1.03 2.43
C LEU A 285 17.09 1.36 3.91
N LEU A 286 18.33 1.29 4.38
CA LEU A 286 18.68 1.61 5.76
C LEU A 286 18.38 3.08 6.10
N LEU A 287 18.74 4.02 5.24
CA LEU A 287 18.46 5.45 5.45
C LEU A 287 16.95 5.72 5.56
N ILE A 288 16.15 5.14 4.66
CA ILE A 288 14.69 5.30 4.68
C ILE A 288 14.12 4.67 5.97
N LEU A 289 14.53 3.44 6.32
CA LEU A 289 14.02 2.75 7.52
C LEU A 289 14.40 3.49 8.82
N VAL A 290 15.62 4.01 8.93
CA VAL A 290 16.02 4.84 10.07
C VAL A 290 15.23 6.15 10.09
N GLY A 291 15.02 6.78 8.93
CA GLY A 291 14.17 7.97 8.80
C GLY A 291 12.74 7.70 9.30
N VAL A 292 12.13 6.60 8.86
CA VAL A 292 10.80 6.15 9.32
C VAL A 292 10.79 5.86 10.82
N TRP A 293 11.84 5.23 11.35
CA TRP A 293 11.95 4.99 12.78
C TRP A 293 11.98 6.30 13.59
N LEU A 294 12.77 7.29 13.16
CA LEU A 294 12.86 8.59 13.84
C LEU A 294 11.50 9.31 13.90
N ILE A 295 10.67 9.21 12.88
CA ILE A 295 9.34 9.83 12.90
C ILE A 295 8.33 9.09 13.77
N GLN A 296 8.48 7.77 13.95
CA GLN A 296 7.52 6.93 14.69
C GLN A 296 7.83 6.77 16.17
N VAL A 297 9.10 6.72 16.57
CA VAL A 297 9.53 6.49 17.98
C VAL A 297 8.97 7.53 18.93
N ARG A 298 8.78 8.77 18.51
CA ARG A 298 8.32 9.84 19.39
C ARG A 298 6.82 9.84 19.61
N ASP A 299 6.03 9.28 18.67
CA ASP A 299 4.58 9.16 18.85
C ASP A 299 4.23 8.16 19.96
N ALA A 300 5.07 7.15 20.17
CA ALA A 300 4.91 6.20 21.27
C ALA A 300 5.18 6.80 22.67
N ARG A 301 5.87 7.96 22.75
CA ARG A 301 6.20 8.63 24.02
C ARG A 301 5.21 9.75 24.39
N VAL A 302 4.41 10.22 23.47
CA VAL A 302 3.30 11.15 23.73
C VAL A 302 2.07 10.28 23.98
N GLY A 303 1.95 9.75 25.19
CA GLY A 303 0.74 9.08 25.67
C GLY A 303 -0.47 10.01 25.55
N PRO A 304 -1.70 9.49 25.63
CA PRO A 304 -2.89 10.30 25.55
C PRO A 304 -2.78 11.42 26.60
N SER A 305 -2.75 12.67 26.13
CA SER A 305 -2.85 13.85 26.97
C SER A 305 -4.06 13.64 27.89
N GLN A 306 -3.83 13.61 29.20
CA GLN A 306 -4.89 13.65 30.19
C GLN A 306 -5.79 14.83 29.81
N ALA A 307 -6.99 14.53 29.36
CA ALA A 307 -8.03 15.53 29.24
C ALA A 307 -8.22 16.09 30.64
N ASP A 308 -7.86 17.35 30.78
CA ASP A 308 -8.07 18.16 32.01
C ASP A 308 -9.58 18.18 32.30
N PRO A 309 -10.05 17.66 33.44
CA PRO A 309 -11.46 17.76 33.79
C PRO A 309 -11.69 19.13 34.42
N SER A 310 -12.09 20.10 33.63
CA SER A 310 -12.70 21.33 34.13
C SER A 310 -13.98 21.67 33.39
#